data_20dfbc2b71cf32b80076cb2395d237ad
#
_entry.id   20dfbc2b71cf32b80076cb2395d237ad
#
_cell.length_a   1.000
_cell.length_b   1.000
_cell.length_c   1.000
_cell.angle_alpha   90.00
_cell.angle_beta   90.00
_cell.angle_gamma   90.00
#
_symmetry.space_group_name_H-M   'P 1'
#
loop_
_entity.id
_entity.type
_entity.pdbx_description
1 polymer ?
#
loop_
_entity_poly.entity_id
_entity_poly.type
_entity_poly.pdbx_seq_one_letter_code
_entity_poly.pdbx_strand_id
1 'polypeptide(L)'
;MCLLAAPARAQDSAPDKPDPQTPTQSTTSASAAAPEDSDAGDVLTLLPHSETAPFWISGQANVIFQFHGTFPAKYSGPNSFRDESESATSKVYTLFLGYELTHTTEVFMDVESATGLGLSAALGLAGFTNLDVVRNPELGQVPYLARAIVRQIIPLSSERVSAERGTLALATSLPARRLEFRVGKFGMVDFFDTNTWGSDSHLQFLNWTVDNNGAYDYAANTRGYTDGAIVEYDDHWFTARFAVSLMPKVANGIFLDADLARARAENLELVASGKRILHRAGTVRLLSYVNRANMGNYEEAIRDFESGVTGVPDIIFTREQGRHKYGFALNFEQELTSQLGFFGRLGWSDGRNESFAYTEVDRTLELGGVTKAEKWKRRNDRAGAVFVMNGIVAAHQEYLALGGRGFLLGDGALDYGHEKIFEAFYTAHIWRGFFVSCDLQHINNPGYNKDRGPVLVPAFRFHTDF
;
A
#
# COMPACT_ATOMS: atom_id res chain seq x y z
N MET A 1 43.43 54.89 -13.57
CA MET A 1 43.24 56.25 -13.08
C MET A 1 42.51 56.19 -11.79
N CYS A 2 43.22 56.24 -10.74
CA CYS A 2 43.35 57.33 -9.77
C CYS A 2 42.08 57.54 -8.97
N LEU A 3 42.02 57.61 -7.72
CA LEU A 3 42.89 57.65 -6.53
C LEU A 3 42.01 57.97 -5.31
N LEU A 4 42.23 57.35 -4.17
CA LEU A 4 42.42 57.87 -2.82
C LEU A 4 41.24 58.68 -2.19
N ALA A 5 40.91 58.68 -0.93
CA ALA A 5 41.61 58.34 0.31
C ALA A 5 40.63 58.35 1.49
N ALA A 6 41.01 57.66 2.55
CA ALA A 6 40.55 57.87 3.91
C ALA A 6 41.24 59.13 4.50
N PRO A 7 40.97 59.61 5.76
CA PRO A 7 40.87 58.86 7.00
C PRO A 7 40.05 59.46 8.21
N ALA A 8 39.93 58.69 9.28
CA ALA A 8 40.27 58.93 10.66
C ALA A 8 39.23 59.37 11.73
N ARG A 9 39.12 58.52 12.77
CA ARG A 9 39.20 58.74 14.24
C ARG A 9 38.17 59.66 14.92
N ALA A 10 37.69 59.42 16.10
CA ALA A 10 38.09 58.65 17.26
C ALA A 10 36.96 58.57 18.32
N GLN A 11 37.01 57.52 19.09
CA GLN A 11 36.99 57.42 20.56
C GLN A 11 35.68 57.61 21.37
N ASP A 12 35.43 56.54 22.10
CA ASP A 12 35.21 56.30 23.50
C ASP A 12 33.81 56.39 24.07
N SER A 13 33.27 55.27 24.42
CA SER A 13 33.01 54.84 25.83
C SER A 13 32.13 53.55 25.87
N ALA A 14 32.66 52.51 26.48
CA ALA A 14 31.91 51.44 27.08
C ALA A 14 31.39 51.88 28.46
N PRO A 15 30.45 51.23 29.18
CA PRO A 15 30.06 49.82 29.12
C PRO A 15 28.53 49.59 29.16
N ASP A 16 28.03 48.46 28.78
CA ASP A 16 27.31 47.48 29.60
C ASP A 16 26.92 46.24 28.75
N LYS A 17 27.22 45.09 29.33
CA LYS A 17 26.77 43.79 28.76
C LYS A 17 25.31 43.56 29.08
N PRO A 18 24.56 42.99 28.15
CA PRO A 18 23.66 41.91 28.49
C PRO A 18 24.01 40.60 27.74
N ASP A 19 23.64 39.50 28.38
CA ASP A 19 23.81 38.09 28.05
C ASP A 19 23.55 37.68 26.59
N PRO A 20 24.27 36.64 26.14
CA PRO A 20 24.04 36.11 24.79
C PRO A 20 22.76 35.27 24.73
N GLN A 21 21.76 35.77 24.05
CA GLN A 21 20.63 34.96 23.60
C GLN A 21 21.09 34.08 22.46
N THR A 22 21.13 32.79 22.72
CA THR A 22 21.33 31.73 21.76
C THR A 22 20.18 31.73 20.74
N PRO A 23 20.44 31.71 19.43
CA PRO A 23 19.37 31.52 18.47
C PRO A 23 18.93 30.06 18.49
N THR A 24 17.74 29.82 18.97
CA THR A 24 17.06 28.53 18.89
C THR A 24 16.75 28.24 17.43
N GLN A 25 17.55 27.44 16.80
CA GLN A 25 17.18 26.80 15.54
C GLN A 25 16.15 25.72 15.83
N SER A 26 14.91 25.98 15.50
CA SER A 26 13.85 24.97 15.46
C SER A 26 14.01 24.10 14.22
N THR A 27 14.69 22.99 14.36
CA THR A 27 14.59 21.89 13.39
C THR A 27 13.33 21.08 13.71
N THR A 28 12.25 21.39 13.03
CA THR A 28 11.04 20.57 13.09
C THR A 28 11.12 19.53 11.98
N SER A 29 11.56 18.32 12.33
CA SER A 29 11.17 17.12 11.59
C SER A 29 9.65 16.96 11.76
N ALA A 30 8.94 16.66 10.68
CA ALA A 30 7.52 16.42 10.73
C ALA A 30 7.24 15.02 11.31
N SER A 31 7.32 14.93 12.63
CA SER A 31 6.51 14.04 13.44
C SER A 31 5.37 14.91 13.95
N ALA A 32 4.15 14.44 13.90
CA ALA A 32 3.04 15.08 14.58
C ALA A 32 3.41 15.14 16.07
N ALA A 33 3.74 16.34 16.56
CA ALA A 33 4.04 16.55 17.97
C ALA A 33 2.80 16.13 18.77
N ALA A 34 2.98 15.17 19.67
CA ALA A 34 2.00 14.88 20.71
C ALA A 34 1.84 16.15 21.55
N PRO A 35 0.63 16.64 21.82
CA PRO A 35 0.42 17.70 22.78
C PRO A 35 0.70 17.15 24.19
N GLU A 36 1.48 17.90 24.97
CA GLU A 36 1.60 17.71 26.40
C GLU A 36 0.24 18.07 27.04
N ASP A 37 -0.59 17.09 27.21
CA ASP A 37 -1.70 16.86 28.14
C ASP A 37 -2.46 15.64 27.60
N SER A 38 -1.89 14.45 27.82
CA SER A 38 -2.61 13.21 27.51
C SER A 38 -3.68 13.00 28.57
N ASP A 39 -4.87 13.49 28.30
CA ASP A 39 -6.07 12.99 28.94
C ASP A 39 -6.14 11.47 28.67
N ALA A 40 -6.52 10.65 29.65
CA ALA A 40 -6.57 9.18 29.54
C ALA A 40 -7.46 8.64 28.39
N GLY A 41 -7.99 9.53 27.55
CA GLY A 41 -8.78 9.27 26.33
C GLY A 41 -8.00 9.19 25.03
N ASP A 42 -6.72 9.54 24.97
CA ASP A 42 -5.93 9.62 23.73
C ASP A 42 -5.05 8.38 23.44
N VAL A 43 -5.17 7.32 24.25
CA VAL A 43 -4.48 6.04 23.96
C VAL A 43 -5.21 5.34 22.81
N LEU A 44 -4.52 5.16 21.67
CA LEU A 44 -5.06 4.55 20.44
C LEU A 44 -4.88 3.04 20.39
N THR A 45 -4.41 2.41 21.46
CA THR A 45 -4.28 0.96 21.63
C THR A 45 -4.95 0.53 22.93
N LEU A 46 -5.42 -0.71 23.01
CA LEU A 46 -6.04 -1.25 24.24
C LEU A 46 -5.05 -1.29 25.41
N LEU A 47 -3.80 -1.63 25.12
CA LEU A 47 -2.70 -1.71 26.07
C LEU A 47 -1.61 -0.70 25.65
N PRO A 48 -1.00 0.03 26.60
CA PRO A 48 0.09 0.92 26.28
C PRO A 48 1.35 0.13 25.88
N HIS A 49 2.05 0.60 24.86
CA HIS A 49 3.33 0.03 24.46
C HIS A 49 4.50 0.75 25.15
N SER A 50 5.53 -0.01 25.51
CA SER A 50 6.75 0.56 26.13
C SER A 50 7.59 1.27 25.08
N GLU A 51 8.05 2.49 25.38
CA GLU A 51 8.99 3.24 24.54
C GLU A 51 10.44 2.74 24.67
N THR A 52 10.75 1.94 25.68
CA THR A 52 12.14 1.59 26.03
C THR A 52 12.41 0.08 26.10
N ALA A 53 11.38 -0.76 26.12
CA ALA A 53 11.58 -2.21 26.16
C ALA A 53 12.27 -2.70 24.88
N PRO A 54 13.19 -3.69 24.95
CA PRO A 54 13.84 -4.24 23.77
C PRO A 54 12.90 -5.14 22.96
N PHE A 55 11.66 -5.31 23.37
CA PHE A 55 10.67 -6.11 22.69
C PHE A 55 9.41 -5.29 22.35
N TRP A 56 8.68 -5.75 21.35
CA TRP A 56 7.37 -5.28 20.95
C TRP A 56 6.41 -6.45 20.90
N ILE A 57 5.25 -6.27 21.51
CA ILE A 57 4.13 -7.22 21.42
C ILE A 57 2.89 -6.37 21.24
N SER A 58 2.23 -6.55 20.12
CA SER A 58 0.94 -5.92 19.82
C SER A 58 0.11 -6.84 18.93
N GLY A 59 -1.10 -6.46 18.66
CA GLY A 59 -1.94 -7.20 17.75
C GLY A 59 -3.11 -6.37 17.28
N GLN A 60 -3.78 -6.89 16.27
CA GLN A 60 -4.99 -6.28 15.72
C GLN A 60 -6.06 -7.32 15.44
N ALA A 61 -7.31 -6.86 15.47
CA ALA A 61 -8.44 -7.59 14.95
C ALA A 61 -9.27 -6.68 14.06
N ASN A 62 -9.54 -7.13 12.83
CA ASN A 62 -10.31 -6.39 11.86
C ASN A 62 -11.47 -7.26 11.36
N VAL A 63 -12.70 -6.74 11.41
CA VAL A 63 -13.91 -7.43 10.93
C VAL A 63 -14.63 -6.50 10.00
N ILE A 64 -14.79 -6.89 8.74
CA ILE A 64 -15.43 -6.09 7.70
C ILE A 64 -16.65 -6.82 7.18
N PHE A 65 -17.81 -6.19 7.31
CA PHE A 65 -19.05 -6.60 6.67
C PHE A 65 -19.29 -5.74 5.44
N GLN A 66 -19.54 -6.37 4.29
CA GLN A 66 -19.89 -5.72 3.03
C GLN A 66 -21.18 -6.26 2.48
N PHE A 67 -21.88 -5.43 1.72
CA PHE A 67 -23.13 -5.77 1.08
C PHE A 67 -23.25 -5.02 -0.25
N HIS A 68 -23.93 -5.62 -1.24
CA HIS A 68 -24.50 -4.90 -2.38
C HIS A 68 -25.90 -5.43 -2.73
N GLY A 69 -26.74 -4.56 -3.25
CA GLY A 69 -28.01 -4.94 -3.83
C GLY A 69 -27.84 -5.47 -5.26
N THR A 70 -28.93 -5.89 -5.87
CA THR A 70 -28.95 -6.24 -7.31
C THR A 70 -28.54 -5.05 -8.17
N PHE A 71 -27.79 -5.30 -9.23
CA PHE A 71 -27.40 -4.29 -10.20
C PHE A 71 -27.55 -4.82 -11.64
N PRO A 72 -27.65 -3.94 -12.65
CA PRO A 72 -27.80 -4.36 -14.04
C PRO A 72 -26.59 -5.14 -14.54
N ALA A 73 -26.83 -6.30 -15.17
CA ALA A 73 -25.83 -7.07 -15.90
C ALA A 73 -26.50 -7.77 -17.08
N LYS A 74 -25.92 -7.67 -18.28
CA LYS A 74 -26.48 -8.36 -19.44
C LYS A 74 -26.15 -9.85 -19.47
N TYR A 75 -25.03 -10.23 -18.84
CA TYR A 75 -24.56 -11.62 -18.72
C TYR A 75 -23.64 -11.75 -17.51
N SER A 76 -23.42 -12.97 -17.08
CA SER A 76 -22.48 -13.33 -15.99
C SER A 76 -21.71 -14.58 -16.37
N GLY A 77 -20.43 -14.58 -16.07
CA GLY A 77 -19.50 -15.68 -16.26
C GLY A 77 -18.86 -16.13 -14.94
N PRO A 78 -17.95 -17.09 -15.00
CA PRO A 78 -17.34 -17.68 -13.78
C PRO A 78 -16.57 -16.68 -12.90
N ASN A 79 -15.95 -15.67 -13.52
CA ASN A 79 -15.22 -14.61 -12.83
C ASN A 79 -15.96 -13.29 -12.87
N SER A 80 -17.29 -13.29 -12.86
CA SER A 80 -18.09 -12.07 -12.73
C SER A 80 -18.29 -11.68 -11.28
N PHE A 81 -18.32 -10.39 -11.01
CA PHE A 81 -18.93 -9.86 -9.79
C PHE A 81 -20.44 -10.11 -9.87
N ARG A 82 -21.02 -10.88 -8.95
CA ARG A 82 -22.41 -11.34 -9.03
C ARG A 82 -23.38 -10.17 -9.04
N ASP A 83 -24.40 -10.23 -9.85
CA ASP A 83 -25.40 -9.16 -10.00
C ASP A 83 -26.60 -9.31 -9.05
N GLU A 84 -26.77 -10.47 -8.42
CA GLU A 84 -27.75 -10.66 -7.35
C GLU A 84 -27.25 -10.00 -6.05
N SER A 85 -28.19 -9.67 -5.17
CA SER A 85 -27.89 -9.14 -3.83
C SER A 85 -27.01 -10.13 -3.04
N GLU A 86 -25.89 -9.64 -2.53
CA GLU A 86 -24.90 -10.45 -1.81
C GLU A 86 -24.39 -9.72 -0.58
N SER A 87 -24.02 -10.46 0.47
CA SER A 87 -23.28 -9.96 1.61
C SER A 87 -22.13 -10.90 1.98
N ALA A 88 -21.06 -10.32 2.48
CA ALA A 88 -19.87 -11.07 2.89
C ALA A 88 -19.25 -10.47 4.16
N THR A 89 -18.56 -11.29 4.92
CA THR A 89 -17.81 -10.86 6.11
C THR A 89 -16.41 -11.47 6.07
N SER A 90 -15.39 -10.61 6.15
CA SER A 90 -14.00 -10.98 6.35
C SER A 90 -13.56 -10.68 7.77
N LYS A 91 -12.54 -11.41 8.24
CA LYS A 91 -11.94 -11.25 9.55
C LYS A 91 -10.44 -11.47 9.44
N VAL A 92 -9.65 -10.52 9.93
CA VAL A 92 -8.20 -10.63 10.04
C VAL A 92 -7.80 -10.44 11.49
N TYR A 93 -6.93 -11.31 11.97
CA TYR A 93 -6.32 -11.24 13.30
C TYR A 93 -4.82 -11.37 13.12
N THR A 94 -4.06 -10.40 13.63
CA THR A 94 -2.60 -10.43 13.52
C THR A 94 -1.97 -10.21 14.88
N LEU A 95 -1.00 -11.05 15.24
CA LEU A 95 -0.12 -10.89 16.39
C LEU A 95 1.24 -10.42 15.85
N PHE A 96 1.71 -9.28 16.33
CA PHE A 96 2.99 -8.68 15.97
C PHE A 96 4.00 -8.86 17.10
N LEU A 97 5.16 -9.43 16.80
CA LEU A 97 6.26 -9.64 17.72
C LEU A 97 7.52 -9.01 17.16
N GLY A 98 8.23 -8.25 17.97
CA GLY A 98 9.51 -7.66 17.62
C GLY A 98 10.53 -7.77 18.76
N TYR A 99 11.80 -7.89 18.44
CA TYR A 99 12.88 -7.89 19.41
C TYR A 99 14.13 -7.17 18.90
N GLU A 100 14.66 -6.26 19.70
CA GLU A 100 15.91 -5.57 19.46
C GLU A 100 17.06 -6.44 19.98
N LEU A 101 17.76 -7.13 19.06
CA LEU A 101 18.92 -7.95 19.39
C LEU A 101 20.12 -7.06 19.78
N THR A 102 20.28 -5.97 19.06
CA THR A 102 21.26 -4.91 19.33
C THR A 102 20.67 -3.58 18.89
N HIS A 103 21.26 -2.44 19.26
CA HIS A 103 20.81 -1.11 18.80
C HIS A 103 20.80 -0.90 17.27
N THR A 104 21.25 -1.88 16.50
CA THR A 104 21.29 -1.84 15.05
C THR A 104 20.70 -3.08 14.39
N THR A 105 20.29 -4.08 15.17
CA THR A 105 19.74 -5.34 14.66
C THR A 105 18.42 -5.64 15.34
N GLU A 106 17.37 -5.75 14.56
CA GLU A 106 16.01 -6.04 15.01
C GLU A 106 15.48 -7.29 14.30
N VAL A 107 14.62 -8.04 14.97
CA VAL A 107 13.91 -9.18 14.39
C VAL A 107 12.41 -9.02 14.62
N PHE A 108 11.62 -9.41 13.63
CA PHE A 108 10.16 -9.33 13.65
C PHE A 108 9.56 -10.64 13.23
N MET A 109 8.44 -10.99 13.84
CA MET A 109 7.66 -12.17 13.49
C MET A 109 6.17 -11.88 13.70
N ASP A 110 5.39 -12.01 12.62
CA ASP A 110 3.95 -11.80 12.67
C ASP A 110 3.21 -13.10 12.33
N VAL A 111 2.23 -13.42 13.17
CA VAL A 111 1.32 -14.54 12.96
C VAL A 111 -0.06 -13.98 12.65
N GLU A 112 -0.64 -14.42 11.53
CA GLU A 112 -1.89 -13.90 11.03
C GLU A 112 -2.90 -15.02 10.75
N SER A 113 -4.18 -14.71 10.93
CA SER A 113 -5.31 -15.52 10.51
C SER A 113 -6.28 -14.65 9.73
N ALA A 114 -6.37 -14.86 8.41
CA ALA A 114 -7.35 -14.25 7.53
C ALA A 114 -8.46 -15.23 7.23
N THR A 115 -9.71 -14.88 7.54
CA THR A 115 -10.87 -15.77 7.47
C THR A 115 -12.09 -15.06 6.91
N GLY A 116 -13.13 -15.82 6.57
CA GLY A 116 -14.34 -15.30 5.95
C GLY A 116 -14.22 -15.22 4.42
N LEU A 117 -15.10 -14.46 3.82
CA LEU A 117 -15.21 -14.33 2.36
C LEU A 117 -15.32 -12.86 1.97
N GLY A 118 -14.89 -12.55 0.75
CA GLY A 118 -15.25 -11.32 0.06
C GLY A 118 -16.48 -11.51 -0.80
N LEU A 119 -17.09 -10.42 -1.20
CA LEU A 119 -18.17 -10.41 -2.19
C LEU A 119 -17.72 -11.17 -3.45
N SER A 120 -18.61 -11.98 -4.02
CA SER A 120 -18.34 -12.78 -5.23
C SER A 120 -17.05 -13.62 -5.15
N ALA A 121 -16.62 -14.03 -3.93
CA ALA A 121 -15.38 -14.74 -3.65
C ALA A 121 -14.12 -13.99 -4.16
N ALA A 122 -14.12 -12.67 -4.11
CA ALA A 122 -13.09 -11.76 -4.63
C ALA A 122 -12.86 -11.88 -6.15
N LEU A 123 -13.93 -12.01 -6.93
CA LEU A 123 -13.90 -12.10 -8.39
C LEU A 123 -14.66 -10.96 -9.03
N GLY A 124 -14.32 -10.65 -10.28
CA GLY A 124 -15.09 -9.81 -11.18
C GLY A 124 -14.90 -8.30 -11.00
N LEU A 125 -13.92 -7.89 -10.20
CA LEU A 125 -13.48 -6.49 -10.04
C LEU A 125 -11.97 -6.40 -10.21
N ALA A 126 -11.49 -5.36 -10.85
CA ALA A 126 -10.06 -5.04 -10.89
C ALA A 126 -9.61 -4.42 -9.57
N GLY A 127 -10.33 -3.41 -9.08
CA GLY A 127 -10.18 -2.87 -7.73
C GLY A 127 -11.14 -3.55 -6.77
N PHE A 128 -10.72 -4.67 -6.17
CA PHE A 128 -11.58 -5.41 -5.25
C PHE A 128 -11.90 -4.59 -3.99
N THR A 129 -13.09 -4.76 -3.44
CA THR A 129 -13.71 -3.86 -2.46
C THR A 129 -13.19 -3.99 -1.02
N ASN A 130 -12.30 -4.96 -0.75
CA ASN A 130 -11.85 -5.27 0.61
C ASN A 130 -10.48 -5.94 0.60
N LEU A 131 -9.45 -5.24 1.06
CA LEU A 131 -8.07 -5.71 1.06
C LEU A 131 -7.82 -6.89 2.01
N ASP A 132 -8.61 -7.05 3.06
CA ASP A 132 -8.50 -8.16 4.02
C ASP A 132 -8.92 -9.52 3.46
N VAL A 133 -9.41 -9.56 2.22
CA VAL A 133 -9.89 -10.80 1.61
C VAL A 133 -8.75 -11.52 0.90
N VAL A 134 -8.49 -12.75 1.33
CA VAL A 134 -7.62 -13.66 0.58
C VAL A 134 -8.40 -14.24 -0.60
N ARG A 135 -7.87 -14.06 -1.83
CA ARG A 135 -8.52 -14.50 -3.07
C ARG A 135 -8.76 -16.01 -3.15
N ASN A 136 -8.03 -16.79 -2.38
CA ASN A 136 -8.16 -18.26 -2.39
C ASN A 136 -8.89 -18.76 -1.13
N PRO A 137 -10.22 -18.97 -1.19
CA PRO A 137 -11.01 -19.37 -0.03
C PRO A 137 -10.72 -20.81 0.46
N GLU A 138 -10.02 -21.64 -0.33
CA GLU A 138 -9.68 -23.01 0.03
C GLU A 138 -8.50 -23.13 1.00
N LEU A 139 -7.78 -22.04 1.27
CA LEU A 139 -6.59 -22.06 2.13
C LEU A 139 -6.86 -22.34 3.60
N GLY A 140 -8.14 -22.41 4.00
CA GLY A 140 -8.52 -22.67 5.39
C GLY A 140 -8.17 -21.52 6.34
N GLN A 141 -8.66 -21.63 7.57
CA GLN A 141 -8.63 -20.58 8.59
C GLN A 141 -7.48 -20.72 9.60
N VAL A 142 -6.48 -21.56 9.28
CA VAL A 142 -5.37 -21.83 10.20
C VAL A 142 -4.44 -20.63 10.23
N PRO A 143 -4.01 -20.16 11.42
CA PRO A 143 -2.99 -19.13 11.53
C PRO A 143 -1.71 -19.50 10.78
N TYR A 144 -1.07 -18.51 10.18
CA TYR A 144 0.14 -18.68 9.38
C TYR A 144 1.18 -17.59 9.70
N LEU A 145 2.43 -17.90 9.38
CA LEU A 145 3.51 -16.94 9.46
C LEU A 145 3.36 -15.93 8.32
N ALA A 146 2.98 -14.70 8.67
CA ALA A 146 2.81 -13.59 7.75
C ALA A 146 4.16 -12.90 7.47
N ARG A 147 4.89 -12.54 8.52
CA ARG A 147 6.21 -11.92 8.42
C ARG A 147 7.22 -12.62 9.31
N ALA A 148 8.47 -12.66 8.86
CA ALA A 148 9.65 -13.07 9.64
C ALA A 148 10.85 -12.33 9.07
N ILE A 149 11.26 -11.22 9.70
CA ILE A 149 12.20 -10.25 9.13
C ILE A 149 13.37 -10.08 10.10
N VAL A 150 14.59 -10.08 9.56
CA VAL A 150 15.77 -9.52 10.22
C VAL A 150 16.05 -8.17 9.58
N ARG A 151 16.10 -7.11 10.40
CA ARG A 151 16.51 -5.75 10.01
C ARG A 151 17.87 -5.44 10.57
N GLN A 152 18.79 -4.98 9.72
CA GLN A 152 20.12 -4.51 10.10
C GLN A 152 20.32 -3.07 9.67
N ILE A 153 20.71 -2.18 10.59
CA ILE A 153 21.00 -0.77 10.35
C ILE A 153 22.51 -0.58 10.37
N ILE A 154 23.05 0.07 9.34
CA ILE A 154 24.45 0.47 9.25
C ILE A 154 24.51 2.00 9.29
N PRO A 155 25.03 2.62 10.37
CA PRO A 155 25.13 4.07 10.47
C PRO A 155 26.18 4.61 9.49
N LEU A 156 25.82 5.65 8.75
CA LEU A 156 26.72 6.39 7.86
C LEU A 156 26.96 7.84 8.35
N SER A 157 26.28 8.26 9.41
CA SER A 157 26.49 9.55 10.09
C SER A 157 26.32 9.41 11.60
N SER A 158 26.92 10.34 12.34
CA SER A 158 26.72 10.48 13.78
C SER A 158 25.48 11.29 14.15
N GLU A 159 24.97 12.08 13.21
CA GLU A 159 23.72 12.82 13.36
C GLU A 159 22.55 11.83 13.46
N ARG A 160 21.61 12.09 14.37
CA ARG A 160 20.45 11.23 14.61
C ARG A 160 19.15 11.98 14.39
N VAL A 161 18.18 11.25 13.90
CA VAL A 161 16.79 11.70 13.72
C VAL A 161 15.86 10.87 14.61
N SER A 162 14.78 11.48 15.07
CA SER A 162 13.73 10.76 15.79
C SER A 162 13.06 9.74 14.87
N ALA A 163 12.70 8.58 15.39
CA ALA A 163 11.99 7.53 14.71
C ALA A 163 10.82 7.06 15.57
N GLU A 164 9.76 6.64 14.93
CA GLU A 164 8.57 6.11 15.59
C GLU A 164 8.69 4.59 15.73
N ARG A 165 8.36 4.07 16.92
CA ARG A 165 8.27 2.63 17.16
C ARG A 165 6.98 2.06 16.60
N GLY A 166 7.06 0.85 16.10
CA GLY A 166 5.92 0.16 15.56
C GLY A 166 6.23 -1.32 15.28
N THR A 167 5.31 -1.96 14.59
CA THR A 167 5.34 -3.41 14.32
C THR A 167 6.54 -3.87 13.50
N LEU A 168 7.18 -2.97 12.72
CA LEU A 168 8.35 -3.26 11.86
C LEU A 168 9.56 -2.35 12.12
N ALA A 169 9.57 -1.61 13.24
CA ALA A 169 10.67 -0.74 13.66
C ALA A 169 10.63 -0.51 15.17
N LEU A 170 11.71 -0.79 15.89
CA LEU A 170 11.77 -0.64 17.34
C LEU A 170 12.60 0.55 17.79
N ALA A 171 13.56 0.99 16.97
CA ALA A 171 14.42 2.11 17.31
C ALA A 171 13.63 3.43 17.38
N THR A 172 13.79 4.19 18.47
CA THR A 172 13.20 5.54 18.65
C THR A 172 14.08 6.65 18.06
N SER A 173 15.30 6.31 17.66
CA SER A 173 16.26 7.23 17.07
C SER A 173 17.17 6.49 16.09
N LEU A 174 17.31 7.05 14.89
CA LEU A 174 18.08 6.47 13.79
C LEU A 174 19.19 7.42 13.33
N PRO A 175 20.33 6.91 12.79
CA PRO A 175 21.29 7.76 12.08
C PRO A 175 20.60 8.47 10.91
N ALA A 176 20.85 9.77 10.73
CA ALA A 176 20.22 10.56 9.66
C ALA A 176 20.62 10.06 8.28
N ARG A 177 21.88 9.60 8.12
CA ARG A 177 22.31 8.84 6.93
C ARG A 177 22.64 7.42 7.35
N ARG A 178 22.06 6.45 6.65
CA ARG A 178 22.21 5.04 6.98
C ARG A 178 21.93 4.13 5.78
N LEU A 179 22.41 2.90 5.86
CA LEU A 179 21.93 1.79 5.07
C LEU A 179 21.10 0.87 5.98
N GLU A 180 20.00 0.39 5.46
CA GLU A 180 19.19 -0.63 6.11
C GLU A 180 19.08 -1.85 5.21
N PHE A 181 19.23 -3.03 5.82
CA PHE A 181 19.02 -4.31 5.16
C PHE A 181 17.88 -5.02 5.86
N ARG A 182 16.93 -5.54 5.09
CA ARG A 182 15.85 -6.40 5.56
C ARG A 182 15.88 -7.69 4.79
N VAL A 183 15.86 -8.82 5.46
CA VAL A 183 15.88 -10.15 4.84
C VAL A 183 14.86 -11.03 5.54
N GLY A 184 14.11 -11.79 4.76
CA GLY A 184 13.14 -12.74 5.27
C GLY A 184 11.81 -12.71 4.53
N LYS A 185 10.73 -12.99 5.24
CA LYS A 185 9.35 -13.00 4.74
C LYS A 185 8.67 -11.68 5.09
N PHE A 186 8.05 -11.03 4.09
CA PHE A 186 7.38 -9.73 4.24
C PHE A 186 6.35 -9.49 3.13
N GLY A 187 5.47 -8.50 3.30
CA GLY A 187 4.70 -7.91 2.22
C GLY A 187 5.54 -6.88 1.46
N MET A 188 5.55 -6.89 0.14
CA MET A 188 6.24 -5.85 -0.63
C MET A 188 5.72 -4.46 -0.30
N VAL A 189 4.42 -4.34 -0.10
CA VAL A 189 3.71 -3.09 0.23
C VAL A 189 3.94 -2.59 1.65
N ASP A 190 4.57 -3.37 2.52
CA ASP A 190 5.06 -2.89 3.82
C ASP A 190 6.15 -1.82 3.66
N PHE A 191 6.84 -1.81 2.51
CA PHE A 191 8.01 -0.96 2.27
C PHE A 191 7.92 -0.14 0.98
N PHE A 192 7.24 -0.64 -0.06
CA PHE A 192 7.12 0.00 -1.38
C PHE A 192 5.71 0.55 -1.60
N ASP A 193 5.61 1.65 -2.35
CA ASP A 193 4.36 2.34 -2.68
C ASP A 193 3.53 2.79 -1.47
N THR A 194 4.14 2.92 -0.31
CA THR A 194 3.47 3.38 0.91
C THR A 194 2.92 4.79 0.77
N ASN A 195 1.80 5.10 1.42
CA ASN A 195 1.19 6.43 1.40
C ASN A 195 0.48 6.69 2.75
N THR A 196 0.79 7.80 3.38
CA THR A 196 0.22 8.16 4.70
C THR A 196 -1.30 8.31 4.68
N TRP A 197 -1.86 8.72 3.53
CA TRP A 197 -3.26 9.07 3.39
C TRP A 197 -4.10 8.02 2.65
N GLY A 198 -3.46 7.02 2.03
CA GLY A 198 -4.14 6.02 1.21
C GLY A 198 -3.79 4.56 1.52
N SER A 199 -2.67 4.27 2.24
CA SER A 199 -2.24 2.90 2.51
C SER A 199 -2.51 2.48 3.95
N ASP A 200 -3.78 2.41 4.35
CA ASP A 200 -4.21 1.93 5.67
C ASP A 200 -5.60 1.30 5.55
N SER A 201 -5.66 0.06 5.11
CA SER A 201 -6.91 -0.70 4.94
C SER A 201 -7.66 -0.98 6.25
N HIS A 202 -7.05 -0.72 7.41
CA HIS A 202 -7.67 -0.94 8.71
C HIS A 202 -8.36 0.29 9.27
N LEU A 203 -7.90 1.50 8.93
CA LEU A 203 -8.46 2.75 9.45
C LEU A 203 -8.87 3.75 8.35
N GLN A 204 -8.52 3.48 7.08
CA GLN A 204 -8.85 4.35 5.94
C GLN A 204 -9.66 3.58 4.89
N PHE A 205 -9.27 3.61 3.62
CA PHE A 205 -9.96 2.99 2.50
C PHE A 205 -9.87 1.46 2.52
N LEU A 206 -10.81 0.79 1.86
CA LEU A 206 -10.90 -0.67 1.79
C LEU A 206 -10.49 -1.23 0.43
N ASN A 207 -10.58 -0.42 -0.62
CA ASN A 207 -10.38 -0.89 -1.99
C ASN A 207 -8.92 -1.23 -2.28
N TRP A 208 -8.68 -2.35 -2.94
CA TRP A 208 -7.34 -2.83 -3.28
C TRP A 208 -6.52 -1.79 -4.05
N THR A 209 -7.12 -1.14 -5.07
CA THR A 209 -6.43 -0.18 -5.94
C THR A 209 -6.36 1.23 -5.36
N VAL A 210 -6.83 1.41 -4.11
CA VAL A 210 -6.61 2.61 -3.29
C VAL A 210 -5.49 2.38 -2.29
N ASP A 211 -5.46 1.24 -1.62
CA ASP A 211 -4.42 0.94 -0.63
C ASP A 211 -3.03 0.90 -1.28
N ASN A 212 -2.95 0.33 -2.47
CA ASN A 212 -1.73 0.28 -3.27
C ASN A 212 -2.01 0.57 -4.76
N ASN A 213 -0.97 0.97 -5.49
CA ASN A 213 -1.06 1.22 -6.92
C ASN A 213 -1.55 -0.02 -7.68
N GLY A 214 -2.72 0.07 -8.33
CA GLY A 214 -3.32 -1.07 -9.03
C GLY A 214 -2.43 -1.68 -10.12
N ALA A 215 -1.61 -0.88 -10.79
CA ALA A 215 -0.70 -1.38 -11.84
C ALA A 215 0.66 -1.89 -11.30
N TYR A 216 0.86 -1.88 -9.98
CA TYR A 216 2.02 -2.48 -9.33
C TYR A 216 1.74 -3.95 -9.00
N ASP A 217 2.03 -4.84 -9.96
CA ASP A 217 1.89 -6.28 -9.79
C ASP A 217 3.06 -6.82 -8.92
N TYR A 218 3.06 -6.47 -7.64
CA TYR A 218 4.13 -6.79 -6.71
C TYR A 218 4.20 -8.29 -6.40
N ALA A 219 5.42 -8.77 -6.14
CA ALA A 219 5.64 -10.17 -5.82
C ALA A 219 4.98 -10.54 -4.48
N ALA A 220 4.02 -11.45 -4.55
CA ALA A 220 3.36 -12.01 -3.39
C ALA A 220 2.73 -13.37 -3.72
N ASN A 221 2.64 -14.24 -2.73
CA ASN A 221 1.72 -15.37 -2.81
C ASN A 221 0.28 -14.90 -2.60
N THR A 222 -0.71 -15.79 -2.72
CA THR A 222 -2.13 -15.45 -2.57
C THR A 222 -2.51 -14.84 -1.20
N ARG A 223 -1.63 -14.87 -0.20
CA ARG A 223 -1.81 -14.23 1.11
C ARG A 223 -1.16 -12.85 1.21
N GLY A 224 -0.51 -12.36 0.16
CA GLY A 224 0.12 -11.04 0.13
C GLY A 224 1.60 -11.01 0.54
N TYR A 225 2.24 -12.15 0.78
CA TYR A 225 3.61 -12.23 1.31
C TYR A 225 4.58 -12.91 0.36
N THR A 226 5.86 -12.49 0.42
CA THR A 226 6.97 -13.11 -0.30
C THR A 226 8.19 -13.26 0.60
N ASP A 227 9.19 -14.03 0.15
CA ASP A 227 10.51 -14.11 0.75
C ASP A 227 11.51 -13.33 -0.10
N GLY A 228 12.39 -12.53 0.53
CA GLY A 228 13.31 -11.70 -0.23
C GLY A 228 14.29 -10.91 0.63
N ALA A 229 14.95 -9.97 -0.02
CA ALA A 229 15.89 -9.04 0.59
C ALA A 229 15.65 -7.62 0.07
N ILE A 230 15.76 -6.65 0.97
CA ILE A 230 15.65 -5.22 0.69
C ILE A 230 16.92 -4.54 1.17
N VAL A 231 17.47 -3.66 0.37
CA VAL A 231 18.49 -2.69 0.77
C VAL A 231 17.92 -1.29 0.59
N GLU A 232 18.10 -0.45 1.61
CA GLU A 232 17.59 0.92 1.63
C GLU A 232 18.71 1.87 2.06
N TYR A 233 18.88 2.95 1.31
CA TYR A 233 19.72 4.08 1.67
C TYR A 233 18.84 5.27 2.02
N ASP A 234 19.03 5.80 3.21
CA ASP A 234 18.34 6.99 3.70
C ASP A 234 19.30 8.15 3.88
N ASP A 235 18.85 9.32 3.46
CA ASP A 235 19.47 10.62 3.75
C ASP A 235 18.34 11.66 3.93
N HIS A 236 18.43 12.52 4.91
CA HIS A 236 17.50 13.58 5.36
C HIS A 236 16.19 13.78 4.56
N TRP A 237 16.26 13.88 3.24
CA TRP A 237 15.14 14.18 2.35
C TRP A 237 14.97 13.16 1.22
N PHE A 238 15.85 12.18 1.13
CA PHE A 238 15.91 11.21 0.04
C PHE A 238 16.08 9.80 0.55
N THR A 239 15.32 8.87 -0.02
CA THR A 239 15.46 7.43 0.20
C THR A 239 15.56 6.72 -1.15
N ALA A 240 16.49 5.80 -1.27
CA ALA A 240 16.56 4.86 -2.41
C ALA A 240 16.44 3.44 -1.86
N ARG A 241 15.48 2.67 -2.39
CA ARG A 241 15.19 1.31 -1.92
C ARG A 241 15.20 0.35 -3.08
N PHE A 242 15.91 -0.77 -2.92
CA PHE A 242 15.96 -1.85 -3.91
C PHE A 242 15.62 -3.19 -3.24
N ALA A 243 14.82 -4.01 -3.91
CA ALA A 243 14.46 -5.33 -3.42
C ALA A 243 14.60 -6.40 -4.51
N VAL A 244 14.96 -7.60 -4.06
CA VAL A 244 14.82 -8.84 -4.84
C VAL A 244 13.96 -9.80 -4.00
N SER A 245 12.91 -10.34 -4.61
CA SER A 245 11.96 -11.23 -3.93
C SER A 245 11.51 -12.37 -4.83
N LEU A 246 11.00 -13.44 -4.22
CA LEU A 246 10.49 -14.62 -4.92
C LEU A 246 9.12 -14.32 -5.54
N MET A 247 8.86 -14.87 -6.72
CA MET A 247 7.54 -14.88 -7.35
C MET A 247 6.80 -16.18 -7.02
N PRO A 248 5.47 -16.20 -7.00
CA PRO A 248 4.73 -17.45 -6.91
C PRO A 248 4.92 -18.32 -8.16
N LYS A 249 4.77 -19.64 -8.00
CA LYS A 249 4.91 -20.61 -9.10
C LYS A 249 3.88 -20.45 -10.20
N VAL A 250 2.69 -19.99 -9.84
CA VAL A 250 1.57 -19.70 -10.73
C VAL A 250 0.87 -18.44 -10.25
N ALA A 251 0.15 -17.74 -11.12
CA ALA A 251 -0.61 -16.55 -10.78
C ALA A 251 -1.55 -16.83 -9.59
N ASN A 252 -1.55 -15.94 -8.60
CA ASN A 252 -2.28 -16.05 -7.35
C ASN A 252 -2.04 -17.37 -6.57
N GLY A 253 -0.87 -18.01 -6.77
CA GLY A 253 -0.51 -19.26 -6.10
C GLY A 253 -0.02 -19.07 -4.67
N ILE A 254 -0.15 -20.11 -3.83
CA ILE A 254 0.35 -20.08 -2.45
C ILE A 254 1.85 -20.37 -2.36
N PHE A 255 2.41 -21.15 -3.27
CA PHE A 255 3.78 -21.60 -3.24
C PHE A 255 4.69 -20.65 -4.04
N LEU A 256 5.74 -20.16 -3.40
CA LEU A 256 6.79 -19.37 -4.04
C LEU A 256 7.74 -20.28 -4.83
N ASP A 257 8.31 -19.74 -5.89
CA ASP A 257 9.34 -20.38 -6.69
C ASP A 257 10.72 -19.95 -6.20
N ALA A 258 11.52 -20.91 -5.73
CA ALA A 258 12.85 -20.62 -5.19
C ALA A 258 13.95 -20.51 -6.29
N ASP A 259 13.62 -20.75 -7.55
CA ASP A 259 14.56 -20.58 -8.66
C ASP A 259 14.69 -19.11 -9.08
N LEU A 260 15.50 -18.35 -8.35
CA LEU A 260 15.76 -16.93 -8.61
C LEU A 260 16.28 -16.63 -10.02
N ALA A 261 16.82 -17.61 -10.75
CA ALA A 261 17.24 -17.42 -12.13
C ALA A 261 16.05 -17.26 -13.08
N ARG A 262 14.91 -17.87 -12.75
CA ARG A 262 13.72 -17.96 -13.59
C ARG A 262 12.49 -17.28 -13.00
N ALA A 263 12.45 -17.11 -11.68
CA ALA A 263 11.30 -16.54 -10.97
C ALA A 263 11.76 -15.58 -9.87
N ARG A 264 11.69 -14.28 -10.14
CA ARG A 264 11.98 -13.23 -9.15
C ARG A 264 11.33 -11.91 -9.53
N ALA A 265 11.14 -11.06 -8.56
CA ALA A 265 10.82 -9.65 -8.75
C ALA A 265 12.01 -8.79 -8.33
N GLU A 266 12.29 -7.78 -9.12
CA GLU A 266 13.26 -6.72 -8.84
C GLU A 266 12.50 -5.40 -8.78
N ASN A 267 12.66 -4.66 -7.67
CA ASN A 267 11.93 -3.42 -7.40
C ASN A 267 12.91 -2.32 -7.02
N LEU A 268 12.75 -1.14 -7.60
CA LEU A 268 13.51 0.06 -7.25
C LEU A 268 12.54 1.19 -6.96
N GLU A 269 12.64 1.77 -5.78
CA GLU A 269 11.88 2.96 -5.41
C GLU A 269 12.79 4.10 -4.97
N LEU A 270 12.53 5.30 -5.50
CA LEU A 270 13.18 6.55 -5.13
C LEU A 270 12.16 7.45 -4.46
N VAL A 271 12.45 7.91 -3.26
CA VAL A 271 11.57 8.75 -2.45
C VAL A 271 12.22 10.09 -2.21
N ALA A 272 11.47 11.16 -2.44
CA ALA A 272 11.86 12.52 -2.07
C ALA A 272 10.80 13.13 -1.15
N SER A 273 11.22 13.50 0.06
CA SER A 273 10.34 14.11 1.08
C SER A 273 10.80 15.53 1.42
N GLY A 274 9.86 16.38 1.85
CA GLY A 274 10.23 17.73 2.29
C GLY A 274 9.03 18.67 2.45
N LYS A 275 9.31 19.91 2.85
CA LYS A 275 8.31 20.97 3.04
C LYS A 275 8.38 22.00 1.90
N ARG A 276 8.19 21.57 0.66
CA ARG A 276 8.36 22.42 -0.53
C ARG A 276 7.10 23.15 -0.95
N ILE A 277 5.94 22.48 -0.89
CA ILE A 277 4.65 23.04 -1.27
C ILE A 277 3.92 23.50 0.00
N LEU A 278 3.42 24.73 0.00
CA LEU A 278 2.71 25.35 1.13
C LEU A 278 3.49 25.33 2.47
N HIS A 279 4.83 25.15 2.43
CA HIS A 279 5.68 24.94 3.61
C HIS A 279 5.23 23.76 4.49
N ARG A 280 4.54 22.76 3.89
CA ARG A 280 4.00 21.57 4.55
C ARG A 280 4.65 20.31 4.03
N ALA A 281 4.53 19.25 4.83
CA ALA A 281 5.09 17.95 4.48
C ALA A 281 4.49 17.42 3.17
N GLY A 282 5.35 16.90 2.33
CA GLY A 282 4.97 16.23 1.09
C GLY A 282 6.04 15.24 0.69
N THR A 283 5.63 14.18 0.03
CA THR A 283 6.49 13.09 -0.44
C THR A 283 6.10 12.71 -1.85
N VAL A 284 7.11 12.42 -2.67
CA VAL A 284 6.95 11.86 -4.02
C VAL A 284 7.78 10.60 -4.09
N ARG A 285 7.19 9.53 -4.62
CA ARG A 285 7.82 8.22 -4.81
C ARG A 285 7.75 7.84 -6.28
N LEU A 286 8.87 7.38 -6.82
CA LEU A 286 9.00 6.81 -8.15
C LEU A 286 9.40 5.35 -8.01
N LEU A 287 8.53 4.46 -8.40
CA LEU A 287 8.73 3.01 -8.35
C LEU A 287 8.89 2.47 -9.76
N SER A 288 9.82 1.55 -9.93
CA SER A 288 9.91 0.65 -11.10
C SER A 288 10.05 -0.79 -10.64
N TYR A 289 9.47 -1.71 -11.40
CA TYR A 289 9.57 -3.14 -11.10
C TYR A 289 9.74 -3.98 -12.37
N VAL A 290 10.37 -5.12 -12.20
CA VAL A 290 10.47 -6.18 -13.21
C VAL A 290 10.17 -7.50 -12.52
N ASN A 291 9.11 -8.16 -12.95
CA ASN A 291 8.75 -9.52 -12.52
C ASN A 291 9.17 -10.50 -13.58
N ARG A 292 9.81 -11.59 -13.17
CA ARG A 292 10.11 -12.75 -14.00
C ARG A 292 9.45 -13.97 -13.38
N ALA A 293 8.61 -14.67 -14.12
CA ALA A 293 7.90 -15.85 -13.62
C ALA A 293 7.40 -16.75 -14.76
N ASN A 294 6.64 -17.80 -14.39
CA ASN A 294 5.95 -18.68 -15.33
C ASN A 294 4.64 -18.03 -15.78
N MET A 295 4.72 -17.05 -16.67
CA MET A 295 3.59 -16.22 -17.12
C MET A 295 3.05 -16.64 -18.46
N GLY A 296 1.73 -16.55 -18.64
CA GLY A 296 1.06 -16.65 -19.93
C GLY A 296 1.11 -15.32 -20.69
N ASN A 297 0.87 -15.37 -22.01
CA ASN A 297 0.87 -14.21 -22.90
C ASN A 297 -0.48 -14.07 -23.60
N TYR A 298 -1.10 -12.89 -23.50
CA TYR A 298 -2.45 -12.64 -24.02
C TYR A 298 -2.52 -12.78 -25.55
N GLU A 299 -1.55 -12.25 -26.30
CA GLU A 299 -1.55 -12.34 -27.77
C GLU A 299 -1.37 -13.78 -28.25
N GLU A 300 -0.58 -14.61 -27.55
CA GLU A 300 -0.43 -16.03 -27.87
C GLU A 300 -1.72 -16.78 -27.58
N ALA A 301 -2.39 -16.53 -26.45
CA ALA A 301 -3.65 -17.15 -26.11
C ALA A 301 -4.76 -16.82 -27.14
N ILE A 302 -4.80 -15.59 -27.66
CA ILE A 302 -5.69 -15.18 -28.74
C ILE A 302 -5.37 -15.93 -30.03
N ARG A 303 -4.08 -15.99 -30.46
CA ARG A 303 -3.67 -16.72 -31.67
C ARG A 303 -4.00 -18.22 -31.60
N ASP A 304 -3.78 -18.85 -30.44
CA ASP A 304 -4.08 -20.26 -30.24
C ASP A 304 -5.59 -20.54 -30.37
N PHE A 305 -6.41 -19.64 -29.86
CA PHE A 305 -7.86 -19.70 -30.05
C PHE A 305 -8.25 -19.50 -31.53
N GLU A 306 -7.76 -18.47 -32.19
CA GLU A 306 -8.06 -18.17 -33.59
C GLU A 306 -7.64 -19.29 -34.57
N SER A 307 -6.54 -19.98 -34.24
CA SER A 307 -6.06 -21.13 -35.00
C SER A 307 -6.76 -22.45 -34.65
N GLY A 308 -7.69 -22.44 -33.70
CA GLY A 308 -8.45 -23.61 -33.26
C GLY A 308 -7.69 -24.58 -32.36
N VAL A 309 -6.56 -24.17 -31.79
CA VAL A 309 -5.77 -24.97 -30.83
C VAL A 309 -6.54 -25.05 -29.48
N THR A 310 -7.19 -23.97 -29.06
CA THR A 310 -8.03 -23.93 -27.87
C THR A 310 -9.48 -23.55 -28.23
N GLY A 311 -10.44 -23.99 -27.41
CA GLY A 311 -11.87 -23.66 -27.62
C GLY A 311 -12.27 -22.26 -27.15
N VAL A 312 -11.46 -21.65 -26.28
CA VAL A 312 -11.50 -20.26 -25.80
C VAL A 312 -10.07 -19.80 -25.62
N PRO A 313 -9.78 -18.48 -25.62
CA PRO A 313 -8.45 -18.02 -25.28
C PRO A 313 -8.06 -18.47 -23.87
N ASP A 314 -6.90 -19.13 -23.75
CA ASP A 314 -6.44 -19.71 -22.48
C ASP A 314 -5.02 -19.23 -22.14
N ILE A 315 -4.94 -18.29 -21.17
CA ILE A 315 -3.66 -17.72 -20.72
C ILE A 315 -2.78 -18.78 -20.05
N ILE A 316 -3.37 -19.81 -19.43
CA ILE A 316 -2.62 -20.86 -18.73
C ILE A 316 -1.88 -21.75 -19.72
N PHE A 317 -2.49 -22.00 -20.90
CA PHE A 317 -1.90 -22.81 -21.95
C PHE A 317 -0.62 -22.21 -22.54
N THR A 318 -0.52 -20.87 -22.50
CA THR A 318 0.63 -20.11 -23.04
C THR A 318 1.72 -19.82 -21.99
N ARG A 319 1.62 -20.37 -20.77
CA ARG A 319 2.62 -20.12 -19.70
C ARG A 319 3.99 -20.61 -20.09
N GLU A 320 4.99 -19.75 -19.93
CA GLU A 320 6.40 -20.03 -20.16
C GLU A 320 7.24 -19.46 -19.03
N GLN A 321 8.17 -20.30 -18.53
CA GLN A 321 9.05 -19.94 -17.44
C GLN A 321 10.07 -18.86 -17.85
N GLY A 322 10.17 -17.81 -17.05
CA GLY A 322 11.13 -16.73 -17.25
C GLY A 322 10.61 -15.56 -18.08
N ARG A 323 9.33 -15.53 -18.43
CA ARG A 323 8.70 -14.35 -19.03
C ARG A 323 8.73 -13.16 -18.07
N HIS A 324 8.71 -11.97 -18.63
CA HIS A 324 8.85 -10.72 -17.90
C HIS A 324 7.59 -9.87 -17.98
N LYS A 325 7.23 -9.26 -16.86
CA LYS A 325 6.30 -8.14 -16.79
C LYS A 325 6.98 -6.99 -16.03
N TYR A 326 6.88 -5.76 -16.53
CA TYR A 326 7.49 -4.61 -15.90
C TYR A 326 6.54 -3.43 -15.86
N GLY A 327 6.79 -2.51 -14.95
CA GLY A 327 5.97 -1.33 -14.81
C GLY A 327 6.64 -0.22 -14.03
N PHE A 328 5.95 0.93 -14.02
CA PHE A 328 6.34 2.15 -13.34
C PHE A 328 5.16 2.72 -12.56
N ALA A 329 5.45 3.29 -11.41
CA ALA A 329 4.47 3.96 -10.58
C ALA A 329 5.02 5.30 -10.08
N LEU A 330 4.12 6.29 -10.05
CA LEU A 330 4.29 7.53 -9.34
C LEU A 330 3.28 7.54 -8.18
N ASN A 331 3.75 7.78 -6.97
CA ASN A 331 2.93 7.97 -5.79
C ASN A 331 3.33 9.28 -5.13
N PHE A 332 2.36 10.11 -4.79
CA PHE A 332 2.62 11.37 -4.13
C PHE A 332 1.60 11.64 -3.02
N GLU A 333 2.05 12.36 -2.03
CA GLU A 333 1.23 12.86 -0.94
C GLU A 333 1.64 14.27 -0.54
N GLN A 334 0.68 15.08 -0.14
CA GLN A 334 0.89 16.46 0.27
C GLN A 334 -0.08 16.86 1.38
N GLU A 335 0.47 17.29 2.49
CA GLU A 335 -0.31 17.95 3.53
C GLU A 335 -0.75 19.33 3.05
N LEU A 336 -2.05 19.56 2.92
CA LEU A 336 -2.62 20.85 2.51
C LEU A 336 -2.88 21.77 3.70
N THR A 337 -3.35 21.19 4.81
CA THR A 337 -3.49 21.85 6.12
C THR A 337 -3.01 20.90 7.21
N SER A 338 -2.95 21.33 8.48
CA SER A 338 -2.65 20.40 9.60
C SER A 338 -3.64 19.23 9.71
N GLN A 339 -4.79 19.33 9.06
CA GLN A 339 -5.87 18.35 9.15
C GLN A 339 -6.22 17.67 7.84
N LEU A 340 -5.82 18.22 6.70
CA LEU A 340 -6.19 17.73 5.37
C LEU A 340 -4.93 17.33 4.59
N GLY A 341 -4.86 16.05 4.23
CA GLY A 341 -3.91 15.51 3.28
C GLY A 341 -4.55 15.22 1.93
N PHE A 342 -3.75 15.35 0.89
CA PHE A 342 -4.09 15.00 -0.48
C PHE A 342 -3.06 14.01 -1.00
N PHE A 343 -3.51 13.03 -1.78
CA PHE A 343 -2.63 12.01 -2.33
C PHE A 343 -3.09 11.56 -3.71
N GLY A 344 -2.21 10.86 -4.40
CA GLY A 344 -2.57 10.23 -5.66
C GLY A 344 -1.48 9.30 -6.17
N ARG A 345 -1.90 8.41 -7.07
CA ARG A 345 -1.05 7.46 -7.75
C ARG A 345 -1.31 7.44 -9.24
N LEU A 346 -0.25 7.24 -10.00
CA LEU A 346 -0.29 6.89 -11.42
C LEU A 346 0.47 5.58 -11.59
N GLY A 347 -0.09 4.63 -12.30
CA GLY A 347 0.53 3.35 -12.57
C GLY A 347 0.47 2.96 -14.03
N TRP A 348 1.53 2.29 -14.47
CA TRP A 348 1.64 1.75 -15.81
C TRP A 348 2.41 0.43 -15.78
N SER A 349 1.90 -0.60 -16.46
CA SER A 349 2.63 -1.82 -16.78
C SER A 349 2.57 -2.13 -18.26
N ASP A 350 3.45 -2.98 -18.76
CA ASP A 350 3.46 -3.39 -20.17
C ASP A 350 2.22 -4.19 -20.58
N GLY A 351 1.63 -4.96 -19.65
CA GLY A 351 0.37 -5.67 -19.81
C GLY A 351 0.33 -6.76 -20.87
N ARG A 352 1.50 -7.19 -21.40
CA ARG A 352 1.57 -8.24 -22.41
C ARG A 352 1.35 -9.63 -21.86
N ASN A 353 1.85 -9.83 -20.65
CA ASN A 353 1.78 -11.10 -19.93
C ASN A 353 0.77 -10.99 -18.78
N GLU A 354 0.28 -12.14 -18.33
CA GLU A 354 -0.73 -12.20 -17.28
C GLU A 354 -0.29 -11.45 -16.02
N SER A 355 -1.26 -10.83 -15.33
CA SER A 355 -1.08 -10.34 -13.98
C SER A 355 -0.88 -11.52 -13.04
N PHE A 356 0.02 -11.36 -12.04
CA PHE A 356 0.55 -12.54 -11.38
C PHE A 356 0.19 -12.63 -9.90
N ALA A 357 0.18 -11.50 -9.19
CA ALA A 357 0.07 -11.57 -7.74
C ALA A 357 -1.04 -10.69 -7.14
N TYR A 358 -1.23 -9.45 -7.63
CA TYR A 358 -2.08 -8.48 -6.95
C TYR A 358 -3.41 -8.23 -7.65
N THR A 359 -3.40 -7.51 -8.77
CA THR A 359 -4.61 -7.11 -9.50
C THR A 359 -4.44 -7.33 -10.99
N GLU A 360 -5.55 -7.41 -11.74
CA GLU A 360 -5.53 -7.39 -13.20
C GLU A 360 -5.72 -5.96 -13.72
N VAL A 361 -4.71 -5.10 -13.46
CA VAL A 361 -4.67 -3.69 -13.84
C VAL A 361 -3.35 -3.38 -14.54
N ASP A 362 -3.41 -2.74 -15.72
CA ASP A 362 -2.22 -2.30 -16.47
C ASP A 362 -2.04 -0.78 -16.41
N ARG A 363 -3.11 -0.04 -16.09
CA ARG A 363 -3.13 1.42 -15.96
C ARG A 363 -3.98 1.81 -14.78
N THR A 364 -3.48 2.70 -13.94
CA THR A 364 -4.29 3.29 -12.86
C THR A 364 -4.04 4.77 -12.73
N LEU A 365 -5.09 5.49 -12.39
CA LEU A 365 -5.10 6.87 -11.91
C LEU A 365 -5.88 6.89 -10.62
N GLU A 366 -5.28 7.41 -9.56
CA GLU A 366 -5.89 7.57 -8.26
C GLU A 366 -5.67 8.99 -7.75
N LEU A 367 -6.72 9.60 -7.19
CA LEU A 367 -6.68 10.91 -6.55
C LEU A 367 -7.62 10.92 -5.34
N GLY A 368 -7.09 11.25 -4.18
CA GLY A 368 -7.85 11.22 -2.94
C GLY A 368 -7.42 12.25 -1.91
N GLY A 369 -8.22 12.35 -0.86
CA GLY A 369 -7.90 13.18 0.28
C GLY A 369 -8.52 12.64 1.56
N VAL A 370 -7.82 12.88 2.67
CA VAL A 370 -8.24 12.46 4.02
C VAL A 370 -8.15 13.65 4.95
N THR A 371 -9.16 13.81 5.79
CA THR A 371 -9.20 14.84 6.83
C THR A 371 -9.28 14.22 8.22
N LYS A 372 -8.57 14.82 9.18
CA LYS A 372 -8.75 14.58 10.61
C LYS A 372 -9.96 15.39 11.09
N ALA A 373 -10.73 14.85 12.00
CA ALA A 373 -12.00 15.46 12.44
C ALA A 373 -11.85 16.36 13.68
N GLU A 374 -10.70 16.98 13.91
CA GLU A 374 -10.42 17.86 15.05
C GLU A 374 -11.44 19.03 15.15
N LYS A 375 -11.83 19.58 14.00
CA LYS A 375 -12.85 20.67 13.97
C LYS A 375 -14.21 20.24 14.49
N TRP A 376 -14.49 18.94 14.52
CA TRP A 376 -15.72 18.35 15.03
C TRP A 376 -15.58 17.90 16.50
N LYS A 377 -14.47 18.26 17.16
CA LYS A 377 -14.09 17.82 18.51
C LYS A 377 -13.88 16.31 18.61
N ARG A 378 -13.48 15.68 17.50
CA ARG A 378 -13.23 14.25 17.34
C ARG A 378 -11.82 14.04 16.79
N ARG A 379 -10.78 14.28 17.63
CA ARG A 379 -9.36 14.36 17.22
C ARG A 379 -8.86 13.12 16.49
N ASN A 380 -9.33 11.95 16.91
CA ASN A 380 -8.84 10.65 16.41
C ASN A 380 -9.74 10.08 15.31
N ASP A 381 -10.83 10.76 14.95
CA ASP A 381 -11.67 10.36 13.82
C ASP A 381 -11.03 10.82 12.50
N ARG A 382 -11.33 10.07 11.44
CA ARG A 382 -10.86 10.36 10.09
C ARG A 382 -12.01 10.22 9.10
N ALA A 383 -11.98 11.03 8.04
CA ALA A 383 -12.88 10.88 6.90
C ALA A 383 -12.08 11.09 5.62
N GLY A 384 -12.39 10.34 4.59
CA GLY A 384 -11.71 10.46 3.30
C GLY A 384 -12.61 10.16 2.13
N ALA A 385 -12.17 10.62 0.96
CA ALA A 385 -12.77 10.26 -0.31
C ALA A 385 -11.67 10.13 -1.37
N VAL A 386 -11.87 9.19 -2.29
CA VAL A 386 -10.93 8.89 -3.36
C VAL A 386 -11.66 8.52 -4.64
N PHE A 387 -11.06 8.87 -5.76
CA PHE A 387 -11.46 8.42 -7.08
C PHE A 387 -10.33 7.61 -7.69
N VAL A 388 -10.67 6.43 -8.25
CA VAL A 388 -9.76 5.56 -8.98
C VAL A 388 -10.32 5.28 -10.37
N MET A 389 -9.43 5.20 -11.35
CA MET A 389 -9.73 4.75 -12.70
C MET A 389 -8.70 3.72 -13.13
N ASN A 390 -9.15 2.48 -13.27
CA ASN A 390 -8.33 1.34 -13.70
C ASN A 390 -8.57 1.04 -15.19
N GLY A 391 -7.55 0.49 -15.84
CA GLY A 391 -7.60 0.09 -17.25
C GLY A 391 -6.61 -1.02 -17.57
N ILE A 392 -6.86 -1.71 -18.68
CA ILE A 392 -6.02 -2.79 -19.23
C ILE A 392 -5.62 -2.50 -20.67
N VAL A 393 -4.52 -3.13 -21.15
CA VAL A 393 -4.04 -2.98 -22.53
C VAL A 393 -4.94 -3.67 -23.55
N ALA A 394 -4.80 -3.31 -24.83
CA ALA A 394 -5.67 -3.81 -25.90
C ALA A 394 -5.67 -5.34 -26.01
N ALA A 395 -4.52 -6.01 -25.93
CA ALA A 395 -4.45 -7.47 -25.98
C ALA A 395 -5.22 -8.14 -24.82
N HIS A 396 -5.15 -7.56 -23.61
CA HIS A 396 -5.93 -8.04 -22.46
C HIS A 396 -7.43 -7.80 -22.64
N GLN A 397 -7.83 -6.62 -23.22
CA GLN A 397 -9.22 -6.34 -23.55
C GLN A 397 -9.78 -7.37 -24.55
N GLU A 398 -9.03 -7.65 -25.63
CA GLU A 398 -9.41 -8.62 -26.66
C GLU A 398 -9.49 -10.03 -26.10
N TYR A 399 -8.53 -10.43 -25.27
CA TYR A 399 -8.52 -11.71 -24.58
C TYR A 399 -9.81 -11.93 -23.76
N LEU A 400 -10.21 -10.94 -22.95
CA LEU A 400 -11.45 -11.00 -22.16
C LEU A 400 -12.70 -10.95 -23.05
N ALA A 401 -12.69 -10.15 -24.13
CA ALA A 401 -13.81 -10.03 -25.06
C ALA A 401 -14.10 -11.34 -25.82
N LEU A 402 -13.07 -12.13 -26.10
CA LEU A 402 -13.17 -13.45 -26.72
C LEU A 402 -13.48 -14.58 -25.73
N GLY A 403 -13.75 -14.25 -24.45
CA GLY A 403 -14.16 -15.20 -23.43
C GLY A 403 -13.00 -15.77 -22.61
N GLY A 404 -11.79 -15.22 -22.72
CA GLY A 404 -10.64 -15.55 -21.88
C GLY A 404 -10.89 -15.20 -20.42
N ARG A 405 -10.17 -15.88 -19.50
CA ARG A 405 -10.29 -15.69 -18.06
C ARG A 405 -8.93 -15.52 -17.44
N GLY A 406 -8.79 -14.48 -16.58
CA GLY A 406 -7.68 -14.30 -15.68
C GLY A 406 -7.92 -14.93 -14.30
N PHE A 407 -7.09 -14.59 -13.34
CA PHE A 407 -7.28 -15.08 -11.97
C PHE A 407 -8.35 -14.29 -11.17
N LEU A 408 -8.73 -13.08 -11.62
CA LEU A 408 -9.79 -12.25 -11.05
C LEU A 408 -10.96 -12.02 -12.03
N LEU A 409 -10.67 -11.85 -13.31
CA LEU A 409 -11.60 -11.33 -14.32
C LEU A 409 -11.96 -12.37 -15.37
N GLY A 410 -13.10 -12.16 -16.04
CA GLY A 410 -13.55 -12.92 -17.19
C GLY A 410 -15.04 -13.24 -17.16
N ASP A 411 -15.85 -12.39 -17.79
CA ASP A 411 -17.31 -12.51 -17.88
C ASP A 411 -17.77 -13.42 -19.04
N GLY A 412 -16.85 -13.87 -19.91
CA GLY A 412 -17.15 -14.59 -21.14
C GLY A 412 -17.33 -13.68 -22.35
N ALA A 413 -17.52 -12.39 -22.17
CA ALA A 413 -17.51 -11.33 -23.18
C ALA A 413 -17.13 -10.00 -22.51
N LEU A 414 -16.81 -8.96 -23.29
CA LEU A 414 -16.43 -7.64 -22.76
C LEU A 414 -16.85 -6.51 -23.71
N ASP A 415 -17.69 -5.59 -23.25
CA ASP A 415 -17.79 -4.23 -23.81
C ASP A 415 -16.90 -3.30 -22.96
N TYR A 416 -15.67 -3.08 -23.42
CA TYR A 416 -14.64 -2.44 -22.61
C TYR A 416 -14.98 -1.00 -22.20
N GLY A 417 -14.84 -0.71 -20.91
CA GLY A 417 -14.79 0.61 -20.32
C GLY A 417 -13.87 0.59 -19.10
N HIS A 418 -13.21 1.72 -18.80
CA HIS A 418 -12.43 1.80 -17.55
C HIS A 418 -13.30 1.48 -16.35
N GLU A 419 -12.81 0.65 -15.45
CA GLU A 419 -13.42 0.49 -14.13
C GLU A 419 -13.14 1.77 -13.33
N LYS A 420 -14.22 2.43 -12.87
CA LYS A 420 -14.12 3.69 -12.12
C LYS A 420 -14.73 3.48 -10.75
N ILE A 421 -13.96 3.78 -9.74
CA ILE A 421 -14.32 3.58 -8.34
C ILE A 421 -14.31 4.94 -7.65
N PHE A 422 -15.37 5.25 -6.95
CA PHE A 422 -15.42 6.32 -5.97
C PHE A 422 -15.65 5.66 -4.61
N GLU A 423 -14.73 5.89 -3.68
CA GLU A 423 -14.82 5.39 -2.31
C GLU A 423 -14.80 6.55 -1.33
N ALA A 424 -15.62 6.46 -0.28
CA ALA A 424 -15.63 7.41 0.82
C ALA A 424 -15.82 6.67 2.13
N PHE A 425 -15.07 7.07 3.15
CA PHE A 425 -15.16 6.47 4.48
C PHE A 425 -15.25 7.51 5.59
N TYR A 426 -15.77 7.07 6.73
CA TYR A 426 -15.66 7.73 8.02
C TYR A 426 -15.28 6.70 9.07
N THR A 427 -14.15 6.92 9.76
CA THR A 427 -13.68 6.09 10.88
C THR A 427 -13.80 6.87 12.16
N ALA A 428 -14.61 6.37 13.08
CA ALA A 428 -14.82 6.90 14.41
C ALA A 428 -13.95 6.16 15.43
N HIS A 429 -13.12 6.87 16.16
CA HIS A 429 -12.46 6.37 17.36
C HIS A 429 -13.48 6.33 18.50
N ILE A 430 -13.77 5.13 19.00
CA ILE A 430 -14.80 4.92 20.03
C ILE A 430 -14.20 4.97 21.43
N TRP A 431 -13.12 4.23 21.65
CA TRP A 431 -12.44 4.17 22.93
C TRP A 431 -11.11 3.43 22.79
N ARG A 432 -9.98 4.01 23.26
CA ARG A 432 -8.66 3.43 23.19
C ARG A 432 -8.37 2.84 21.79
N GLY A 433 -8.02 1.56 21.69
CA GLY A 433 -7.78 0.87 20.42
C GLY A 433 -9.04 0.45 19.64
N PHE A 434 -10.27 0.88 20.01
CA PHE A 434 -11.50 0.51 19.29
C PHE A 434 -11.93 1.57 18.30
N PHE A 435 -12.11 1.15 17.05
CA PHE A 435 -12.58 1.98 15.95
C PHE A 435 -13.78 1.33 15.25
N VAL A 436 -14.67 2.15 14.74
CA VAL A 436 -15.78 1.73 13.88
C VAL A 436 -15.78 2.60 12.63
N SER A 437 -15.87 1.97 11.46
CA SER A 437 -15.92 2.69 10.20
C SER A 437 -17.18 2.37 9.41
N CYS A 438 -17.68 3.39 8.72
CA CYS A 438 -18.61 3.25 7.61
C CYS A 438 -17.86 3.57 6.33
N ASP A 439 -18.04 2.74 5.31
CA ASP A 439 -17.42 2.90 4.00
C ASP A 439 -18.48 2.72 2.91
N LEU A 440 -18.27 3.41 1.78
CA LEU A 440 -19.16 3.33 0.63
C LEU A 440 -18.35 3.39 -0.64
N GLN A 441 -18.46 2.36 -1.46
CA GLN A 441 -17.85 2.30 -2.79
C GLN A 441 -18.93 2.34 -3.89
N HIS A 442 -18.73 3.18 -4.89
CA HIS A 442 -19.54 3.22 -6.10
C HIS A 442 -18.64 2.85 -7.29
N ILE A 443 -19.00 1.75 -7.95
CA ILE A 443 -18.17 1.14 -9.00
C ILE A 443 -18.94 1.18 -10.33
N ASN A 444 -18.37 1.85 -11.32
CA ASN A 444 -18.85 1.84 -12.70
C ASN A 444 -18.01 0.87 -13.52
N ASN A 445 -18.66 0.15 -14.43
CA ASN A 445 -18.06 -0.85 -15.30
C ASN A 445 -17.27 -1.90 -14.51
N PRO A 446 -17.87 -2.60 -13.54
CA PRO A 446 -17.20 -3.63 -12.76
C PRO A 446 -16.54 -4.66 -13.69
N GLY A 447 -15.25 -4.97 -13.44
CA GLY A 447 -14.46 -5.85 -14.30
C GLY A 447 -14.22 -5.29 -15.70
N TYR A 448 -14.16 -3.96 -15.85
CA TYR A 448 -14.01 -3.23 -17.12
C TYR A 448 -15.21 -3.34 -18.09
N ASN A 449 -16.38 -3.82 -17.64
CA ASN A 449 -17.48 -4.16 -18.54
C ASN A 449 -18.63 -3.14 -18.44
N LYS A 450 -18.90 -2.40 -19.54
CA LYS A 450 -20.02 -1.46 -19.64
C LYS A 450 -21.40 -2.12 -19.62
N ASP A 451 -21.44 -3.42 -19.89
CA ASP A 451 -22.67 -4.21 -19.85
C ASP A 451 -23.07 -4.59 -18.41
N ARG A 452 -22.29 -4.15 -17.43
CA ARG A 452 -22.48 -4.43 -16.01
C ARG A 452 -22.37 -3.16 -15.15
N GLY A 453 -23.16 -3.11 -14.07
CA GLY A 453 -23.15 -2.00 -13.12
C GLY A 453 -23.99 -0.79 -13.56
N PRO A 454 -23.90 0.36 -12.87
CA PRO A 454 -23.03 0.56 -11.70
C PRO A 454 -23.50 -0.24 -10.49
N VAL A 455 -22.57 -0.47 -9.54
CA VAL A 455 -22.87 -1.12 -8.27
C VAL A 455 -22.44 -0.25 -7.09
N LEU A 456 -23.23 -0.28 -6.02
CA LEU A 456 -22.98 0.40 -4.75
C LEU A 456 -22.68 -0.64 -3.67
N VAL A 457 -21.54 -0.48 -2.98
CA VAL A 457 -21.07 -1.41 -1.95
C VAL A 457 -20.85 -0.65 -0.65
N PRO A 458 -21.86 -0.59 0.24
CA PRO A 458 -21.64 -0.17 1.62
C PRO A 458 -20.89 -1.22 2.43
N ALA A 459 -20.05 -0.74 3.35
CA ALA A 459 -19.31 -1.59 4.28
C ALA A 459 -19.32 -0.99 5.70
N PHE A 460 -19.21 -1.90 6.68
CA PHE A 460 -18.98 -1.59 8.08
C PHE A 460 -17.74 -2.34 8.55
N ARG A 461 -16.83 -1.62 9.19
CA ARG A 461 -15.60 -2.19 9.75
C ARG A 461 -15.54 -1.96 11.23
N PHE A 462 -15.20 -3.02 11.97
CA PHE A 462 -14.83 -2.98 13.38
C PHE A 462 -13.35 -3.31 13.46
N HIS A 463 -12.58 -2.39 14.01
CA HIS A 463 -11.14 -2.53 14.15
C HIS A 463 -10.72 -2.34 15.59
N THR A 464 -9.73 -3.11 16.04
CA THR A 464 -9.11 -2.92 17.35
C THR A 464 -7.62 -3.20 17.28
N ASP A 465 -6.84 -2.31 17.93
CA ASP A 465 -5.41 -2.42 18.18
C ASP A 465 -5.13 -2.68 19.67
N PHE A 466 -4.22 -3.60 19.97
CA PHE A 466 -3.83 -3.94 21.34
C PHE A 466 -2.34 -4.21 21.50
#